data_93ec4cd522d68ab25bdc4de3e06c2230
#
_entry.id   93ec4cd522d68ab25bdc4de3e06c2230
#
_cell.length_a   1.000
_cell.length_b   1.000
_cell.length_c   1.000
_cell.angle_alpha   90.00
_cell.angle_beta   90.00
_cell.angle_gamma   90.00
#
_symmetry.space_group_name_H-M   'P 1'
#
loop_
_entity.id
_entity.type
_entity.pdbx_description
1 polymer ?
#
loop_
_entity_poly.entity_id
_entity_poly.type
_entity_poly.pdbx_seq_one_letter_code
_entity_poly.pdbx_strand_id
1 'polypeptide(L)'
;MATAHLRTFIGALRFRETYTGNEPKIVITTPTGQLHELGALMVAALVSVDGWLPVYLGPNTPADEIVACAMQSGARTVSLSLTYPADDPRIPTELTRLRSQLDQKIPIFVGGSAAAHHYDLTNRLGLLSPPTLDELRHSLKMLRQSQIGASA
;
A
#
# COMPACT_ATOMS: atom_id res chain seq x y z
N MET A 1 11.92 -6.96 17.69
CA MET A 1 11.86 -5.71 18.50
C MET A 1 11.61 -4.47 17.65
N ALA A 2 12.33 -4.20 16.57
CA ALA A 2 12.14 -3.00 15.73
C ALA A 2 10.70 -2.83 15.20
N THR A 3 10.06 -3.92 14.76
CA THR A 3 8.70 -3.92 14.21
C THR A 3 7.65 -3.47 15.22
N ALA A 4 7.77 -3.92 16.49
CA ALA A 4 6.83 -3.52 17.54
C ALA A 4 6.93 -2.02 17.86
N HIS A 5 8.14 -1.48 17.89
CA HIS A 5 8.36 -0.05 18.11
C HIS A 5 7.83 0.79 16.95
N LEU A 6 7.99 0.30 15.71
CA LEU A 6 7.49 0.99 14.53
C LEU A 6 5.94 0.99 14.48
N ARG A 7 5.30 -0.12 14.85
CA ARG A 7 3.83 -0.17 15.02
C ARG A 7 3.34 0.83 16.07
N THR A 8 4.03 0.90 17.20
CA THR A 8 3.71 1.87 18.27
C THR A 8 3.93 3.29 17.77
N PHE A 9 4.99 3.55 17.02
CA PHE A 9 5.28 4.85 16.44
C PHE A 9 4.21 5.28 15.43
N ILE A 10 3.78 4.39 14.54
CA ILE A 10 2.70 4.65 13.59
C ILE A 10 1.38 4.91 14.32
N GLY A 11 1.08 4.14 15.37
CA GLY A 11 -0.05 4.38 16.26
C GLY A 11 0.01 5.76 16.92
N ALA A 12 1.18 6.16 17.39
CA ALA A 12 1.40 7.47 18.02
C ALA A 12 1.30 8.62 17.00
N LEU A 13 1.72 8.44 15.75
CA LEU A 13 1.55 9.43 14.69
C LEU A 13 0.07 9.73 14.41
N ARG A 14 -0.78 8.71 14.49
CA ARG A 14 -2.24 8.89 14.37
C ARG A 14 -2.85 9.82 15.42
N PHE A 15 -2.22 9.93 16.59
CA PHE A 15 -2.69 10.79 17.69
C PHE A 15 -2.05 12.18 17.69
N ARG A 16 -0.95 12.39 16.97
CA ARG A 16 -0.19 13.65 17.01
C ARG A 16 -0.64 14.68 15.98
N GLU A 17 -1.27 14.25 14.91
CA GLU A 17 -1.78 15.16 13.89
C GLU A 17 -3.29 15.29 14.02
N THR A 18 -3.75 16.52 13.88
CA THR A 18 -5.18 16.85 13.83
C THR A 18 -5.70 16.35 12.48
N TYR A 19 -6.09 15.08 12.40
CA TYR A 19 -6.79 14.57 11.22
C TYR A 19 -8.11 15.31 11.09
N THR A 20 -8.35 15.91 9.93
CA THR A 20 -9.58 16.64 9.64
C THR A 20 -10.75 15.72 9.28
N GLY A 21 -10.48 14.43 9.14
CA GLY A 21 -11.44 13.42 8.70
C GLY A 21 -11.59 13.30 7.17
N ASN A 22 -10.94 14.18 6.44
CA ASN A 22 -11.00 14.25 4.96
C ASN A 22 -9.72 13.75 4.28
N GLU A 23 -8.77 13.23 5.04
CA GLU A 23 -7.52 12.72 4.48
C GLU A 23 -7.80 11.51 3.59
N PRO A 24 -7.15 11.43 2.41
CA PRO A 24 -7.26 10.25 1.57
C PRO A 24 -6.65 9.03 2.27
N LYS A 25 -7.33 7.90 2.16
CA LYS A 25 -6.89 6.65 2.78
C LYS A 25 -6.10 5.79 1.81
N ILE A 26 -5.09 5.13 2.33
CA ILE A 26 -4.25 4.16 1.64
C ILE A 26 -4.21 2.87 2.45
N VAL A 27 -4.58 1.75 1.83
CA VAL A 27 -4.41 0.43 2.43
C VAL A 27 -2.97 -0.03 2.22
N ILE A 28 -2.30 -0.45 3.28
CA ILE A 28 -0.90 -0.88 3.25
C ILE A 28 -0.79 -2.25 3.91
N THR A 29 -0.15 -3.18 3.21
CA THR A 29 0.01 -4.56 3.69
C THR A 29 1.10 -5.31 2.93
N THR A 30 1.29 -6.58 3.27
CA THR A 30 2.00 -7.55 2.45
C THR A 30 1.03 -8.67 2.05
N PRO A 31 1.09 -9.20 0.82
CA PRO A 31 0.18 -10.26 0.39
C PRO A 31 0.50 -11.60 1.05
N THR A 32 -0.40 -12.56 0.87
CA THR A 32 -0.23 -13.93 1.38
C THR A 32 1.15 -14.49 1.07
N GLY A 33 1.78 -15.08 2.07
CA GLY A 33 3.13 -15.64 2.01
C GLY A 33 4.25 -14.68 2.33
N GLN A 34 3.99 -13.40 2.35
CA GLN A 34 4.97 -12.35 2.67
C GLN A 34 4.86 -11.94 4.15
N LEU A 35 5.77 -12.46 4.98
CA LEU A 35 5.74 -12.24 6.43
C LEU A 35 6.55 -11.04 6.89
N HIS A 36 7.46 -10.54 6.04
CA HIS A 36 8.31 -9.39 6.36
C HIS A 36 7.57 -8.08 6.13
N GLU A 37 7.19 -7.42 7.20
CA GLU A 37 6.34 -6.23 7.17
C GLU A 37 7.05 -4.89 7.33
N LEU A 38 8.38 -4.90 7.52
CA LEU A 38 9.13 -3.67 7.81
C LEU A 38 8.97 -2.62 6.69
N GLY A 39 9.03 -3.05 5.43
CA GLY A 39 8.82 -2.17 4.28
C GLY A 39 7.42 -1.54 4.26
N ALA A 40 6.39 -2.32 4.56
CA ALA A 40 5.02 -1.83 4.66
C ALA A 40 4.85 -0.81 5.80
N LEU A 41 5.47 -1.06 6.95
CA LEU A 41 5.46 -0.13 8.08
C LEU A 41 6.20 1.17 7.78
N MET A 42 7.32 1.09 7.06
CA MET A 42 8.04 2.30 6.61
C MET A 42 7.17 3.14 5.67
N VAL A 43 6.48 2.52 4.74
CA VAL A 43 5.53 3.23 3.85
C VAL A 43 4.42 3.87 4.67
N ALA A 44 3.83 3.16 5.64
CA ALA A 44 2.78 3.71 6.48
C ALA A 44 3.24 4.95 7.27
N ALA A 45 4.46 4.94 7.79
CA ALA A 45 5.05 6.09 8.47
C ALA A 45 5.23 7.29 7.52
N LEU A 46 5.78 7.05 6.33
CA LEU A 46 6.03 8.10 5.34
C LEU A 46 4.74 8.75 4.84
N VAL A 47 3.74 7.95 4.48
CA VAL A 47 2.48 8.49 3.95
C VAL A 47 1.69 9.27 5.01
N SER A 48 1.84 8.91 6.28
CA SER A 48 1.24 9.67 7.38
C SER A 48 1.76 11.10 7.44
N VAL A 49 3.07 11.29 7.24
CA VAL A 49 3.70 12.61 7.17
C VAL A 49 3.24 13.40 5.93
N ASP A 50 2.97 12.69 4.83
CA ASP A 50 2.55 13.29 3.56
C ASP A 50 1.02 13.56 3.47
N GLY A 51 0.30 13.41 4.58
CA GLY A 51 -1.12 13.75 4.67
C GLY A 51 -2.08 12.68 4.18
N TRP A 52 -1.64 11.43 4.15
CA TRP A 52 -2.49 10.27 3.95
C TRP A 52 -2.89 9.64 5.27
N LEU A 53 -4.05 9.01 5.31
CA LEU A 53 -4.45 8.15 6.41
C LEU A 53 -4.12 6.69 6.08
N PRO A 54 -3.06 6.11 6.64
CA PRO A 54 -2.73 4.72 6.40
C PRO A 54 -3.71 3.78 7.11
N VAL A 55 -4.20 2.79 6.38
CA VAL A 55 -4.95 1.65 6.90
C VAL A 55 -4.04 0.44 6.79
N TYR A 56 -3.34 0.13 7.85
CA TYR A 56 -2.36 -0.94 7.89
C TYR A 56 -3.00 -2.25 8.35
N LEU A 57 -2.96 -3.29 7.50
CA LEU A 57 -3.60 -4.58 7.76
C LEU A 57 -2.69 -5.62 8.45
N GLY A 58 -1.41 -5.32 8.59
CA GLY A 58 -0.44 -6.31 9.00
C GLY A 58 0.14 -7.09 7.82
N PRO A 59 1.02 -8.06 8.07
CA PRO A 59 1.60 -8.90 7.04
C PRO A 59 0.69 -10.07 6.66
N ASN A 60 1.00 -10.71 5.55
CA ASN A 60 0.38 -11.98 5.12
C ASN A 60 -1.15 -11.88 4.95
N THR A 61 -1.59 -10.86 4.21
CA THR A 61 -3.03 -10.58 4.02
C THR A 61 -3.51 -11.13 2.67
N PRO A 62 -4.55 -11.96 2.65
CA PRO A 62 -5.16 -12.46 1.41
C PRO A 62 -5.77 -11.33 0.56
N ALA A 63 -5.77 -11.52 -0.76
CA ALA A 63 -6.32 -10.55 -1.70
C ALA A 63 -7.77 -10.14 -1.37
N ASP A 64 -8.62 -11.10 -0.98
CA ASP A 64 -10.02 -10.83 -0.63
C ASP A 64 -10.17 -9.89 0.56
N GLU A 65 -9.31 -10.03 1.58
CA GLU A 65 -9.29 -9.14 2.74
C GLU A 65 -8.79 -7.74 2.38
N ILE A 66 -7.79 -7.65 1.50
CA ILE A 66 -7.30 -6.37 0.99
C ILE A 66 -8.42 -5.63 0.24
N VAL A 67 -9.12 -6.33 -0.65
CA VAL A 67 -10.26 -5.76 -1.39
C VAL A 67 -11.35 -5.29 -0.44
N ALA A 68 -11.76 -6.14 0.50
CA ALA A 68 -12.80 -5.80 1.48
C ALA A 68 -12.43 -4.55 2.29
N CYS A 69 -11.19 -4.47 2.76
CA CYS A 69 -10.71 -3.32 3.51
C CYS A 69 -10.66 -2.05 2.64
N ALA A 70 -10.17 -2.13 1.42
CA ALA A 70 -10.12 -1.00 0.50
C ALA A 70 -11.53 -0.44 0.22
N MET A 71 -12.49 -1.31 -0.01
CA MET A 71 -13.89 -0.92 -0.26
C MET A 71 -14.56 -0.34 0.99
N GLN A 72 -14.45 -1.00 2.13
CA GLN A 72 -15.08 -0.56 3.38
C GLN A 72 -14.50 0.75 3.91
N SER A 73 -13.21 0.95 3.76
CA SER A 73 -12.53 2.17 4.20
C SER A 73 -12.68 3.35 3.24
N GLY A 74 -13.11 3.09 2.00
CA GLY A 74 -13.08 4.09 0.92
C GLY A 74 -11.66 4.48 0.53
N ALA A 75 -10.72 3.54 0.60
CA ALA A 75 -9.33 3.80 0.26
C ALA A 75 -9.18 4.19 -1.22
N ARG A 76 -8.31 5.12 -1.49
CA ARG A 76 -8.01 5.61 -2.85
C ARG A 76 -6.95 4.81 -3.56
N THR A 77 -6.14 4.10 -2.80
CA THR A 77 -5.04 3.30 -3.33
C THR A 77 -4.64 2.21 -2.35
N VAL A 78 -3.93 1.22 -2.87
CA VAL A 78 -3.36 0.11 -2.11
C VAL A 78 -1.86 0.08 -2.35
N SER A 79 -1.07 -0.14 -1.32
CA SER A 79 0.38 -0.33 -1.40
C SER A 79 0.78 -1.67 -0.81
N LEU A 80 1.47 -2.48 -1.60
CA LEU A 80 1.95 -3.81 -1.23
C LEU A 80 3.46 -3.81 -1.12
N SER A 81 3.98 -4.48 -0.10
CA SER A 81 5.42 -4.74 0.05
C SER A 81 5.73 -6.20 -0.19
N LEU A 82 6.61 -6.48 -1.15
CA LEU A 82 7.12 -7.81 -1.48
C LEU A 82 8.59 -7.88 -1.09
N THR A 83 8.97 -8.85 -0.25
CA THR A 83 10.35 -8.94 0.23
C THR A 83 10.91 -10.35 0.08
N TYR A 84 10.39 -11.30 0.85
CA TYR A 84 10.90 -12.66 0.89
C TYR A 84 9.80 -13.65 1.28
N PRO A 85 9.79 -14.84 0.65
CA PRO A 85 10.61 -15.23 -0.50
C PRO A 85 10.19 -14.48 -1.78
N ALA A 86 11.19 -14.13 -2.61
CA ALA A 86 10.93 -13.36 -3.84
C ALA A 86 10.21 -14.17 -4.92
N ASP A 87 10.42 -15.49 -4.93
CA ASP A 87 9.89 -16.44 -5.89
C ASP A 87 8.67 -17.23 -5.38
N ASP A 88 8.00 -16.74 -4.34
CA ASP A 88 6.81 -17.38 -3.79
C ASP A 88 5.73 -17.53 -4.89
N PRO A 89 5.30 -18.75 -5.23
CA PRO A 89 4.35 -19.00 -6.31
C PRO A 89 2.95 -18.42 -6.02
N ARG A 90 2.66 -18.04 -4.78
CA ARG A 90 1.41 -17.41 -4.39
C ARG A 90 1.34 -15.93 -4.83
N ILE A 91 2.46 -15.24 -4.95
CA ILE A 91 2.49 -13.82 -5.32
C ILE A 91 1.77 -13.55 -6.65
N PRO A 92 2.09 -14.25 -7.76
CA PRO A 92 1.39 -14.02 -9.02
C PRO A 92 -0.13 -14.22 -8.92
N THR A 93 -0.57 -15.24 -8.20
CA THR A 93 -1.99 -15.54 -8.00
C THR A 93 -2.67 -14.44 -7.19
N GLU A 94 -2.08 -14.02 -6.08
CA GLU A 94 -2.62 -12.98 -5.21
C GLU A 94 -2.68 -11.61 -5.90
N LEU A 95 -1.63 -11.22 -6.63
CA LEU A 95 -1.64 -9.95 -7.38
C LEU A 95 -2.70 -9.94 -8.48
N THR A 96 -2.83 -11.04 -9.22
CA THR A 96 -3.85 -11.19 -10.27
C THR A 96 -5.24 -11.12 -9.68
N ARG A 97 -5.48 -11.84 -8.58
CA ARG A 97 -6.76 -11.86 -7.87
C ARG A 97 -7.13 -10.49 -7.33
N LEU A 98 -6.19 -9.83 -6.67
CA LEU A 98 -6.38 -8.48 -6.15
C LEU A 98 -6.76 -7.50 -7.26
N ARG A 99 -6.01 -7.50 -8.39
CA ARG A 99 -6.33 -6.59 -9.49
C ARG A 99 -7.69 -6.87 -10.13
N SER A 100 -8.09 -8.13 -10.24
CA SER A 100 -9.36 -8.51 -10.84
C SER A 100 -10.59 -8.12 -10.01
N GLN A 101 -10.44 -8.06 -8.69
CA GLN A 101 -11.54 -7.77 -7.76
C GLN A 101 -11.62 -6.30 -7.36
N LEU A 102 -10.52 -5.58 -7.41
CA LEU A 102 -10.49 -4.17 -7.04
C LEU A 102 -10.85 -3.29 -8.26
N ASP A 103 -11.59 -2.20 -8.03
CA ASP A 103 -11.92 -1.24 -9.09
C ASP A 103 -10.65 -0.78 -9.80
N GLN A 104 -10.70 -0.76 -11.15
CA GLN A 104 -9.57 -0.36 -11.99
C GLN A 104 -9.13 1.09 -11.74
N LYS A 105 -9.99 1.93 -11.20
CA LYS A 105 -9.68 3.31 -10.82
C LYS A 105 -8.84 3.42 -9.56
N ILE A 106 -8.72 2.36 -8.78
CA ILE A 106 -7.90 2.32 -7.57
C ILE A 106 -6.50 1.82 -7.96
N PRO A 107 -5.48 2.69 -7.96
CA PRO A 107 -4.11 2.28 -8.24
C PRO A 107 -3.61 1.30 -7.18
N ILE A 108 -2.79 0.35 -7.60
CA ILE A 108 -2.09 -0.58 -6.71
C ILE A 108 -0.59 -0.36 -6.90
N PHE A 109 0.08 0.03 -5.84
CA PHE A 109 1.54 0.17 -5.80
C PHE A 109 2.17 -1.11 -5.24
N VAL A 110 3.25 -1.53 -5.86
CA VAL A 110 4.04 -2.70 -5.44
C VAL A 110 5.48 -2.27 -5.24
N GLY A 111 5.98 -2.44 -4.05
CA GLY A 111 7.36 -2.13 -3.68
C GLY A 111 8.01 -3.25 -2.89
N GLY A 112 9.20 -2.98 -2.34
CA GLY A 112 10.02 -3.93 -1.61
C GLY A 112 11.09 -4.59 -2.49
N SER A 113 12.02 -5.29 -1.84
CA SER A 113 13.19 -5.86 -2.52
C SER A 113 12.85 -6.93 -3.56
N ALA A 114 11.69 -7.59 -3.46
CA ALA A 114 11.23 -8.59 -4.40
C ALA A 114 10.35 -8.03 -5.54
N ALA A 115 10.01 -6.75 -5.52
CA ALA A 115 9.12 -6.16 -6.54
C ALA A 115 9.68 -6.31 -7.95
N ALA A 116 10.98 -6.14 -8.13
CA ALA A 116 11.66 -6.28 -9.42
C ALA A 116 11.55 -7.70 -10.01
N HIS A 117 11.47 -8.72 -9.17
CA HIS A 117 11.28 -10.11 -9.61
C HIS A 117 9.93 -10.32 -10.33
N HIS A 118 8.94 -9.51 -10.00
CA HIS A 118 7.59 -9.60 -10.55
C HIS A 118 7.26 -8.47 -11.53
N TYR A 119 8.26 -7.75 -12.03
CA TYR A 119 8.06 -6.55 -12.86
C TYR A 119 7.17 -6.80 -14.09
N ASP A 120 7.41 -7.89 -14.83
CA ASP A 120 6.62 -8.20 -16.02
C ASP A 120 5.15 -8.46 -15.71
N LEU A 121 4.88 -9.13 -14.58
CA LEU A 121 3.52 -9.36 -14.13
C LEU A 121 2.85 -8.07 -13.66
N THR A 122 3.53 -7.27 -12.84
CA THR A 122 2.97 -6.01 -12.34
C THR A 122 2.65 -5.06 -13.49
N ASN A 123 3.53 -5.00 -14.48
CA ASN A 123 3.29 -4.19 -15.68
C ASN A 123 2.07 -4.69 -16.48
N ARG A 124 1.95 -5.99 -16.73
CA ARG A 124 0.79 -6.57 -17.43
C ARG A 124 -0.53 -6.33 -16.69
N LEU A 125 -0.51 -6.35 -15.39
CA LEU A 125 -1.69 -6.09 -14.55
C LEU A 125 -1.99 -4.59 -14.37
N GLY A 126 -1.15 -3.70 -14.89
CA GLY A 126 -1.31 -2.25 -14.71
C GLY A 126 -1.03 -1.80 -13.27
N LEU A 127 -0.22 -2.55 -12.52
CA LEU A 127 0.23 -2.16 -11.19
C LEU A 127 1.42 -1.21 -11.32
N LEU A 128 1.61 -0.35 -10.33
CA LEU A 128 2.66 0.65 -10.32
C LEU A 128 3.80 0.18 -9.42
N SER A 129 5.03 0.16 -9.94
CA SER A 129 6.22 -0.27 -9.18
C SER A 129 7.28 0.83 -9.17
N PRO A 130 7.08 1.91 -8.40
CA PRO A 130 8.09 2.95 -8.29
C PRO A 130 9.37 2.37 -7.66
N PRO A 131 10.56 2.62 -8.26
CA PRO A 131 11.80 1.98 -7.85
C PRO A 131 12.33 2.47 -6.51
N THR A 132 11.89 3.65 -6.05
CA THR A 132 12.33 4.25 -4.79
C THR A 132 11.15 4.73 -3.96
N LEU A 133 11.37 4.92 -2.66
CA LEU A 133 10.36 5.52 -1.76
C LEU A 133 10.05 6.96 -2.16
N ASP A 134 11.02 7.71 -2.64
CA ASP A 134 10.79 9.09 -3.11
C ASP A 134 9.88 9.14 -4.34
N GLU A 135 10.04 8.21 -5.27
CA GLU A 135 9.15 8.09 -6.42
C GLU A 135 7.75 7.63 -6.03
N LEU A 136 7.63 6.73 -5.05
CA LEU A 136 6.33 6.38 -4.47
C LEU A 136 5.65 7.62 -3.86
N ARG A 137 6.38 8.37 -3.05
CA ARG A 137 5.85 9.61 -2.43
C ARG A 137 5.42 10.62 -3.49
N HIS A 138 6.22 10.80 -4.55
CA HIS A 138 5.86 11.68 -5.66
C HIS A 138 4.58 11.23 -6.35
N SER A 139 4.45 9.94 -6.66
CA SER A 139 3.24 9.38 -7.29
C SER A 139 2.00 9.54 -6.42
N LEU A 140 2.13 9.31 -5.12
CA LEU A 140 1.03 9.50 -4.16
C LEU A 140 0.63 10.98 -4.02
N LYS A 141 1.59 11.90 -4.06
CA LYS A 141 1.32 13.34 -4.05
C LYS A 141 0.52 13.76 -5.28
N MET A 142 0.89 13.27 -6.45
CA MET A 142 0.15 13.52 -7.70
C MET A 142 -1.27 12.95 -7.64
N LEU A 143 -1.43 11.74 -7.14
CA LEU A 143 -2.74 11.10 -6.95
C LEU A 143 -3.63 11.91 -6.00
N ARG A 144 -3.07 12.45 -4.93
CA ARG A 144 -3.81 13.30 -3.98
C ARG A 144 -4.28 14.62 -4.62
N GLN A 145 -3.45 15.23 -5.46
CA GLN A 145 -3.75 16.51 -6.11
C GLN A 145 -4.78 16.41 -7.24
N SER A 146 -4.78 15.31 -8.00
CA SER A 146 -5.69 15.12 -9.13
C SER A 146 -7.16 15.12 -8.76
N GLN A 147 -7.49 14.97 -7.48
CA GLN A 147 -8.87 14.91 -7.00
C GLN A 147 -9.35 16.21 -6.35
N ILE A 148 -8.46 17.13 -6.02
CA ILE A 148 -8.86 18.48 -5.57
C ILE A 148 -9.43 19.26 -6.75
N GLY A 149 -8.99 18.99 -7.98
CA GLY A 149 -9.51 19.60 -9.20
C GLY A 149 -10.83 19.04 -9.73
N ALA A 150 -11.26 17.86 -9.26
CA ALA A 150 -12.50 17.22 -9.72
C ALA A 150 -13.73 17.54 -8.84
N SER A 151 -13.54 18.25 -7.74
CA SER A 151 -14.60 18.65 -6.79
C SER A 151 -14.88 20.16 -6.80
N ALA A 152 -14.33 20.87 -7.77
CA ALA A 152 -14.55 22.32 -7.94
C ALA A 152 -15.50 22.61 -9.10
#